data_42c7abc66aa4d3c858f8098a8939aad7
#
_entry.id   42c7abc66aa4d3c858f8098a8939aad7
#
_cell.length_a   1.000
_cell.length_b   1.000
_cell.length_c   1.000
_cell.angle_alpha   90.00
_cell.angle_beta   90.00
_cell.angle_gamma   90.00
#
_symmetry.space_group_name_H-M   'P 1'
#
loop_
_entity.id
_entity.type
_entity.pdbx_description
1 polymer ?
#
loop_
_entity_poly.entity_id
_entity_poly.type
_entity_poly.pdbx_seq_one_letter_code
_entity_poly.pdbx_strand_id
1 'polypeptide(L)'
;MRFFMITLCFWLISFPSWGQGIASPAGVMTVKQGVWESGIRVKLDGYVYRPAAAARLCSECPQARDHFLAAKRKRVWSFGLANLGIAQSITGAVQLENVHTFGAFNAAVGGIWITLGAERDKAARREVKSAVEAYNRCQFFE
;
A
#
# COMPACT_ATOMS: atom_id res chain seq x y z
N MET A 1 20.45 26.82 -6.26
CA MET A 1 21.14 25.52 -6.08
C MET A 1 21.19 25.03 -4.62
N ARG A 2 20.27 25.45 -3.75
CA ARG A 2 20.24 25.05 -2.31
C ARG A 2 19.04 24.19 -1.90
N PHE A 3 18.12 23.88 -2.82
CA PHE A 3 16.92 23.08 -2.53
C PHE A 3 17.04 21.57 -2.85
N PHE A 4 18.18 21.12 -3.40
CA PHE A 4 18.36 19.72 -3.81
C PHE A 4 18.85 18.79 -2.72
N MET A 5 19.31 19.30 -1.55
CA MET A 5 19.89 18.48 -0.47
C MET A 5 18.90 17.99 0.57
N ILE A 6 17.67 18.48 0.61
CA ILE A 6 16.72 18.11 1.70
C ILE A 6 15.95 16.84 1.35
N THR A 7 15.88 16.46 0.07
CA THR A 7 15.09 15.28 -0.37
C THR A 7 15.84 13.95 -0.20
N LEU A 8 17.15 13.96 0.05
CA LEU A 8 17.95 12.74 0.09
C LEU A 8 18.01 12.06 1.47
N CYS A 9 17.66 12.75 2.55
CA CYS A 9 17.78 12.21 3.91
C CYS A 9 16.60 11.35 4.38
N PHE A 10 15.54 11.21 3.62
CA PHE A 10 14.35 10.43 4.02
C PHE A 10 14.39 8.94 3.65
N TRP A 11 15.48 8.45 3.04
CA TRP A 11 15.56 7.08 2.48
C TRP A 11 16.25 6.03 3.33
N LEU A 12 16.73 6.37 4.56
CA LEU A 12 17.55 5.46 5.36
C LEU A 12 16.96 5.07 6.72
N ILE A 13 15.66 4.80 6.81
CA ILE A 13 15.15 4.09 7.99
C ILE A 13 14.72 2.69 7.58
N SER A 14 15.70 1.82 7.37
CA SER A 14 15.50 0.38 7.28
C SER A 14 15.38 -0.18 8.70
N PHE A 15 14.18 -0.48 9.15
CA PHE A 15 14.01 -1.22 10.40
C PHE A 15 14.25 -2.72 10.14
N PRO A 16 15.16 -3.36 10.84
CA PRO A 16 15.30 -4.81 10.78
C PRO A 16 14.07 -5.45 11.44
N SER A 17 13.25 -6.16 10.68
CA SER A 17 12.19 -6.97 11.23
C SER A 17 12.75 -8.32 11.66
N TRP A 18 12.86 -8.53 12.96
CA TRP A 18 13.24 -9.82 13.55
C TRP A 18 12.17 -10.86 13.22
N GLY A 19 12.55 -11.85 12.45
CA GLY A 19 11.69 -12.98 12.09
C GLY A 19 11.59 -13.94 13.27
N GLN A 20 10.50 -13.86 14.03
CA GLN A 20 10.08 -14.97 14.90
C GLN A 20 9.34 -15.97 14.02
N GLY A 21 9.77 -17.22 14.03
CA GLY A 21 9.04 -18.34 13.42
C GLY A 21 7.70 -18.50 14.16
N ILE A 22 6.65 -18.00 13.55
CA ILE A 22 5.29 -18.04 14.09
C ILE A 22 4.67 -19.32 13.57
N ALA A 23 4.30 -20.23 14.48
CA ALA A 23 3.44 -21.37 14.16
C ALA A 23 2.16 -20.83 13.48
N SER A 24 1.69 -21.53 12.44
CA SER A 24 0.51 -21.11 11.67
C SER A 24 -0.71 -21.11 12.58
N PRO A 25 -1.31 -19.96 12.93
CA PRO A 25 -2.47 -19.93 13.81
C PRO A 25 -3.70 -20.46 13.06
N ALA A 26 -4.40 -21.40 13.68
CA ALA A 26 -5.56 -22.09 13.10
C ALA A 26 -6.89 -21.27 13.22
N GLY A 27 -6.81 -19.97 13.28
CA GLY A 27 -7.97 -19.09 13.47
C GLY A 27 -8.58 -18.52 12.18
N VAL A 28 -9.83 -18.08 12.25
CA VAL A 28 -10.50 -17.38 11.13
C VAL A 28 -9.86 -16.01 10.92
N MET A 29 -9.39 -15.78 9.72
CA MET A 29 -8.86 -14.48 9.31
C MET A 29 -10.00 -13.55 8.87
N THR A 30 -9.97 -12.31 9.33
CA THR A 30 -10.97 -11.29 8.97
C THR A 30 -10.31 -9.97 8.54
N VAL A 31 -11.01 -9.22 7.68
CA VAL A 31 -10.55 -7.90 7.26
C VAL A 31 -11.04 -6.85 8.25
N LYS A 32 -10.12 -6.07 8.83
CA LYS A 32 -10.45 -4.88 9.61
C LYS A 32 -10.15 -3.63 8.79
N GLN A 33 -11.17 -2.84 8.54
CA GLN A 33 -11.06 -1.55 7.88
C GLN A 33 -11.56 -0.47 8.84
N GLY A 34 -10.63 0.31 9.41
CA GLY A 34 -10.98 1.46 10.24
C GLY A 34 -11.29 2.68 9.39
N VAL A 35 -12.24 3.52 9.82
CA VAL A 35 -12.62 4.76 9.14
C VAL A 35 -11.45 5.76 9.11
N TRP A 36 -10.62 5.75 10.17
CA TRP A 36 -9.48 6.65 10.35
C TRP A 36 -8.12 5.99 10.19
N GLU A 37 -8.06 4.67 10.00
CA GLU A 37 -6.79 3.97 9.83
C GLU A 37 -6.34 4.04 8.36
N SER A 38 -5.12 4.51 8.16
CA SER A 38 -4.47 4.54 6.85
C SER A 38 -4.20 3.11 6.34
N GLY A 39 -5.23 2.47 5.81
CA GLY A 39 -5.13 1.20 5.11
C GLY A 39 -5.89 0.04 5.74
N ILE A 40 -6.02 -1.01 4.94
CA ILE A 40 -6.65 -2.26 5.31
C ILE A 40 -5.73 -3.06 6.26
N ARG A 41 -6.30 -3.64 7.30
CA ARG A 41 -5.65 -4.51 8.26
C ARG A 41 -6.32 -5.88 8.24
N VAL A 42 -5.60 -6.87 8.72
CA VAL A 42 -6.10 -8.24 8.84
C VAL A 42 -6.08 -8.63 10.32
N LYS A 43 -7.18 -9.15 10.82
CA LYS A 43 -7.30 -9.67 12.18
C LYS A 43 -7.29 -11.19 12.14
N LEU A 44 -6.45 -11.80 12.98
CA LEU A 44 -6.34 -13.25 13.16
C LEU A 44 -6.10 -13.51 14.65
N ASP A 45 -6.90 -14.35 15.28
CA ASP A 45 -6.82 -14.70 16.71
C ASP A 45 -6.73 -13.51 17.66
N GLY A 46 -7.50 -12.46 17.38
CA GLY A 46 -7.49 -11.24 18.19
C GLY A 46 -6.40 -10.23 17.83
N TYR A 47 -5.34 -10.63 17.16
CA TYR A 47 -4.24 -9.78 16.76
C TYR A 47 -4.49 -9.10 15.41
N VAL A 48 -3.95 -7.89 15.24
CA VAL A 48 -4.13 -7.11 14.01
C VAL A 48 -2.81 -7.01 13.26
N TYR A 49 -2.78 -7.51 12.04
CA TYR A 49 -1.61 -7.58 11.19
C TYR A 49 -1.70 -6.63 10.00
N ARG A 50 -0.55 -6.14 9.54
CA ARG A 50 -0.44 -5.54 8.21
C ARG A 50 -0.43 -6.65 7.15
N PRO A 51 -0.94 -6.41 5.92
CA PRO A 51 -0.97 -7.43 4.88
C PRO A 51 0.37 -8.10 4.60
N ALA A 52 1.48 -7.32 4.66
CA ALA A 52 2.82 -7.87 4.49
C ALA A 52 3.27 -8.81 5.64
N ALA A 53 2.77 -8.59 6.86
CA ALA A 53 3.02 -9.49 7.98
C ALA A 53 2.10 -10.71 7.90
N ALA A 54 0.84 -10.54 7.49
CA ALA A 54 -0.11 -11.63 7.26
C ALA A 54 0.41 -12.63 6.20
N ALA A 55 1.10 -12.15 5.15
CA ALA A 55 1.72 -13.02 4.15
C ALA A 55 2.71 -14.05 4.74
N ARG A 56 3.36 -13.71 5.88
CA ARG A 56 4.30 -14.62 6.56
C ARG A 56 3.59 -15.70 7.36
N LEU A 57 2.34 -15.45 7.76
CA LEU A 57 1.50 -16.41 8.49
C LEU A 57 0.86 -17.44 7.55
N CYS A 58 0.85 -17.16 6.24
CA CYS A 58 0.25 -18.01 5.22
C CYS A 58 1.29 -18.94 4.57
N SER A 59 2.19 -19.56 5.37
CA SER A 59 3.22 -20.48 4.84
C SER A 59 2.59 -21.72 4.19
N GLU A 60 1.52 -22.22 4.77
CA GLU A 60 0.81 -23.43 4.32
C GLU A 60 -0.25 -23.15 3.24
N CYS A 61 -0.60 -21.86 3.04
CA CYS A 61 -1.61 -21.44 2.08
C CYS A 61 -1.01 -20.55 0.98
N PRO A 62 -0.36 -21.10 -0.05
CA PRO A 62 0.41 -20.34 -1.04
C PRO A 62 -0.44 -19.33 -1.80
N GLN A 63 -1.68 -19.65 -2.13
CA GLN A 63 -2.60 -18.71 -2.80
C GLN A 63 -2.85 -17.45 -1.96
N ALA A 64 -3.13 -17.61 -0.67
CA ALA A 64 -3.33 -16.48 0.25
C ALA A 64 -2.08 -15.61 0.34
N ARG A 65 -0.91 -16.24 0.45
CA ARG A 65 0.39 -15.56 0.47
C ARG A 65 0.62 -14.73 -0.78
N ASP A 66 0.34 -15.27 -1.95
CA ASP A 66 0.54 -14.59 -3.24
C ASP A 66 -0.36 -13.36 -3.38
N HIS A 67 -1.62 -13.45 -2.97
CA HIS A 67 -2.53 -12.31 -2.91
C HIS A 67 -2.03 -11.22 -1.95
N PHE A 68 -1.52 -11.58 -0.75
CA PHE A 68 -0.94 -10.59 0.16
C PHE A 68 0.31 -9.90 -0.42
N LEU A 69 1.16 -10.65 -1.11
CA LEU A 69 2.33 -10.08 -1.79
C LEU A 69 1.94 -9.20 -2.98
N ALA A 70 0.90 -9.58 -3.73
CA ALA A 70 0.33 -8.75 -4.79
C ALA A 70 -0.25 -7.45 -4.22
N ALA A 71 -0.98 -7.52 -3.10
CA ALA A 71 -1.49 -6.35 -2.40
C ALA A 71 -0.37 -5.39 -1.97
N LYS A 72 0.73 -5.94 -1.41
CA LYS A 72 1.91 -5.15 -1.04
C LYS A 72 2.49 -4.40 -2.23
N ARG A 73 2.72 -5.10 -3.36
CA ARG A 73 3.26 -4.49 -4.60
C ARG A 73 2.36 -3.37 -5.11
N LYS A 74 1.05 -3.62 -5.23
CA LYS A 74 0.07 -2.62 -5.68
C LYS A 74 0.04 -1.40 -4.77
N ARG A 75 0.17 -1.58 -3.45
CA ARG A 75 0.19 -0.48 -2.49
C ARG A 75 1.46 0.37 -2.57
N VAL A 76 2.62 -0.24 -2.78
CA VAL A 76 3.88 0.49 -2.98
C VAL A 76 3.77 1.37 -4.24
N TRP A 77 3.24 0.83 -5.33
CA TRP A 77 3.00 1.60 -6.55
C TRP A 77 1.98 2.72 -6.35
N SER A 78 0.88 2.45 -5.65
CA SER A 78 -0.12 3.47 -5.29
C SER A 78 0.52 4.65 -4.56
N PHE A 79 1.35 4.36 -3.54
CA PHE A 79 2.04 5.39 -2.77
C PHE A 79 3.02 6.20 -3.64
N GLY A 80 3.81 5.53 -4.49
CA GLY A 80 4.73 6.19 -5.42
C GLY A 80 4.01 7.14 -6.38
N LEU A 81 2.94 6.65 -7.03
CA LEU A 81 2.15 7.45 -7.97
C LEU A 81 1.47 8.65 -7.28
N ALA A 82 0.90 8.45 -6.09
CA ALA A 82 0.26 9.53 -5.36
C ALA A 82 1.25 10.64 -4.97
N ASN A 83 2.44 10.27 -4.46
CA ASN A 83 3.46 11.26 -4.12
C ASN A 83 4.00 12.01 -5.35
N LEU A 84 4.22 11.30 -6.45
CA LEU A 84 4.61 11.91 -7.73
C LEU A 84 3.55 12.90 -8.21
N GLY A 85 2.28 12.50 -8.14
CA GLY A 85 1.15 13.35 -8.53
C GLY A 85 1.02 14.59 -7.66
N ILE A 86 1.18 14.47 -6.34
CA ILE A 86 1.17 15.60 -5.41
C ILE A 86 2.31 16.57 -5.73
N ALA A 87 3.53 16.06 -5.87
CA ALA A 87 4.70 16.90 -6.20
C ALA A 87 4.49 17.67 -7.51
N GLN A 88 3.97 16.98 -8.53
CA GLN A 88 3.71 17.60 -9.84
C GLN A 88 2.56 18.62 -9.80
N SER A 89 1.51 18.35 -9.02
CA SER A 89 0.41 19.29 -8.82
C SER A 89 0.87 20.56 -8.11
N ILE A 90 1.70 20.44 -7.08
CA ILE A 90 2.28 21.61 -6.39
C ILE A 90 3.17 22.41 -7.33
N THR A 91 4.03 21.74 -8.10
CA THR A 91 4.86 22.41 -9.12
C THR A 91 3.99 23.15 -10.13
N GLY A 92 2.93 22.52 -10.61
CA GLY A 92 1.97 23.13 -11.53
C GLY A 92 1.30 24.37 -10.92
N ALA A 93 0.87 24.30 -9.66
CA ALA A 93 0.25 25.43 -8.96
C ALA A 93 1.20 26.64 -8.85
N VAL A 94 2.46 26.39 -8.49
CA VAL A 94 3.48 27.47 -8.41
C VAL A 94 3.80 28.07 -9.80
N GLN A 95 3.79 27.25 -10.84
CA GLN A 95 4.06 27.70 -12.20
C GLN A 95 2.89 28.49 -12.82
N LEU A 96 1.67 28.32 -12.33
CA LEU A 96 0.50 29.06 -12.82
C LEU A 96 0.67 30.59 -12.73
N GLU A 97 1.42 31.08 -11.77
CA GLU A 97 1.70 32.51 -11.61
C GLU A 97 2.59 33.07 -12.73
N ASN A 98 3.50 32.25 -13.26
CA ASN A 98 4.50 32.71 -14.22
C ASN A 98 4.19 32.27 -15.68
N VAL A 99 3.73 31.04 -15.86
CA VAL A 99 3.44 30.44 -17.17
C VAL A 99 2.15 29.62 -17.08
N HIS A 100 1.01 30.28 -17.31
CA HIS A 100 -0.34 29.68 -17.11
C HIS A 100 -0.53 28.34 -17.82
N THR A 101 -0.13 28.21 -19.07
CA THR A 101 -0.33 27.00 -19.86
C THR A 101 0.47 25.82 -19.30
N PHE A 102 1.72 26.02 -18.93
CA PHE A 102 2.60 24.98 -18.40
C PHE A 102 2.19 24.58 -16.97
N GLY A 103 1.81 25.55 -16.17
CA GLY A 103 1.29 25.29 -14.81
C GLY A 103 0.00 24.46 -14.83
N ALA A 104 -0.95 24.79 -15.72
CA ALA A 104 -2.18 24.04 -15.90
C ALA A 104 -1.93 22.60 -16.37
N PHE A 105 -1.00 22.42 -17.32
CA PHE A 105 -0.62 21.09 -17.79
C PHE A 105 -0.03 20.23 -16.67
N ASN A 106 0.93 20.76 -15.90
CA ASN A 106 1.54 20.04 -14.80
C ASN A 106 0.53 19.69 -13.70
N ALA A 107 -0.38 20.60 -13.37
CA ALA A 107 -1.44 20.34 -12.41
C ALA A 107 -2.38 19.21 -12.87
N ALA A 108 -2.77 19.21 -14.15
CA ALA A 108 -3.61 18.18 -14.74
C ALA A 108 -2.93 16.80 -14.74
N VAL A 109 -1.67 16.73 -15.16
CA VAL A 109 -0.88 15.50 -15.14
C VAL A 109 -0.70 14.98 -13.71
N GLY A 110 -0.45 15.87 -12.74
CA GLY A 110 -0.39 15.52 -11.32
C GLY A 110 -1.70 14.90 -10.82
N GLY A 111 -2.84 15.46 -11.21
CA GLY A 111 -4.17 14.91 -10.93
C GLY A 111 -4.38 13.50 -11.49
N ILE A 112 -3.91 13.23 -12.71
CA ILE A 112 -3.96 11.90 -13.33
C ILE A 112 -3.15 10.89 -12.49
N TRP A 113 -1.94 11.23 -12.06
CA TRP A 113 -1.12 10.35 -11.23
C TRP A 113 -1.76 10.02 -9.88
N ILE A 114 -2.40 11.02 -9.23
CA ILE A 114 -3.15 10.82 -7.98
C ILE A 114 -4.30 9.84 -8.21
N THR A 115 -5.04 9.99 -9.29
CA THR A 115 -6.18 9.11 -9.64
C THR A 115 -5.72 7.68 -9.89
N LEU A 116 -4.65 7.50 -10.67
CA LEU A 116 -4.05 6.19 -10.89
C LEU A 116 -3.54 5.56 -9.60
N GLY A 117 -2.96 6.35 -8.70
CA GLY A 117 -2.58 5.92 -7.36
C GLY A 117 -3.77 5.40 -6.55
N ALA A 118 -4.90 6.14 -6.55
CA ALA A 118 -6.11 5.75 -5.86
C ALA A 118 -6.70 4.43 -6.39
N GLU A 119 -6.72 4.24 -7.72
CA GLU A 119 -7.19 2.99 -8.33
C GLU A 119 -6.29 1.80 -7.97
N ARG A 120 -4.97 2.00 -7.88
CA ARG A 120 -4.04 0.98 -7.42
C ARG A 120 -4.25 0.62 -5.94
N ASP A 121 -4.59 1.60 -5.08
CA ASP A 121 -4.92 1.32 -3.67
C ASP A 121 -6.22 0.52 -3.56
N LYS A 122 -7.26 0.85 -4.32
CA LYS A 122 -8.49 0.05 -4.38
C LYS A 122 -8.21 -1.39 -4.83
N ALA A 123 -7.36 -1.57 -5.85
CA ALA A 123 -6.95 -2.89 -6.30
C ALA A 123 -6.16 -3.65 -5.23
N ALA A 124 -5.29 -2.98 -4.47
CA ALA A 124 -4.58 -3.59 -3.35
C ALA A 124 -5.54 -4.07 -2.24
N ARG A 125 -6.59 -3.30 -1.95
CA ARG A 125 -7.63 -3.69 -0.97
C ARG A 125 -8.42 -4.92 -1.42
N ARG A 126 -8.73 -5.05 -2.71
CA ARG A 126 -9.37 -6.24 -3.27
C ARG A 126 -8.48 -7.48 -3.09
N GLU A 127 -7.18 -7.36 -3.37
CA GLU A 127 -6.23 -8.46 -3.16
C GLU A 127 -6.18 -8.91 -1.69
N VAL A 128 -6.22 -7.98 -0.73
CA VAL A 128 -6.25 -8.37 0.69
C VAL A 128 -7.52 -9.15 1.03
N LYS A 129 -8.69 -8.77 0.48
CA LYS A 129 -9.93 -9.52 0.68
C LYS A 129 -9.83 -10.93 0.10
N SER A 130 -9.35 -11.05 -1.15
CA SER A 130 -9.13 -12.36 -1.78
C SER A 130 -8.12 -13.21 -1.02
N ALA A 131 -7.07 -12.59 -0.46
CA ALA A 131 -6.09 -13.29 0.38
C ALA A 131 -6.73 -13.88 1.64
N VAL A 132 -7.59 -13.12 2.31
CA VAL A 132 -8.31 -13.56 3.52
C VAL A 132 -9.28 -14.70 3.18
N GLU A 133 -10.01 -14.60 2.06
CA GLU A 133 -10.90 -15.66 1.59
C GLU A 133 -10.13 -16.93 1.24
N ALA A 134 -8.98 -16.81 0.53
CA ALA A 134 -8.14 -17.93 0.18
C ALA A 134 -7.54 -18.61 1.43
N TYR A 135 -7.11 -17.82 2.43
CA TYR A 135 -6.61 -18.35 3.70
C TYR A 135 -7.69 -19.15 4.43
N ASN A 136 -8.86 -18.57 4.62
CA ASN A 136 -9.95 -19.23 5.32
C ASN A 136 -10.39 -20.51 4.58
N ARG A 137 -10.40 -20.49 3.26
CA ARG A 137 -10.70 -21.68 2.45
C ARG A 137 -9.69 -22.78 2.67
N CYS A 138 -8.40 -22.47 2.61
CA CYS A 138 -7.31 -23.39 2.82
C CYS A 138 -7.34 -24.03 4.23
N GLN A 139 -7.68 -23.23 5.27
CA GLN A 139 -7.69 -23.72 6.67
C GLN A 139 -8.91 -24.56 7.03
N PHE A 140 -10.04 -24.38 6.37
CA PHE A 140 -11.30 -25.00 6.79
C PHE A 140 -11.90 -25.97 5.78
N PHE A 141 -11.40 -26.02 4.54
CA PHE A 141 -12.00 -26.80 3.47
C PHE A 141 -11.00 -27.68 2.68
N GLU A 142 -9.70 -27.59 2.96
CA GLU A 142 -8.65 -28.50 2.49
C GLU A 142 -8.13 -29.37 3.65
#